data_b8fd90731cd0ee39d4c4ff80bfe5a2b9
#
_entry.id   b8fd90731cd0ee39d4c4ff80bfe5a2b9
#
_cell.length_a   1.000
_cell.length_b   1.000
_cell.length_c   1.000
_cell.angle_alpha   90.00
_cell.angle_beta   90.00
_cell.angle_gamma   90.00
#
_symmetry.space_group_name_H-M   'P 1'
#
loop_
_entity.id
_entity.type
_entity.pdbx_description
1 polymer ?
#
loop_
_entity_poly.entity_id
_entity_poly.type
_entity_poly.pdbx_seq_one_letter_code
_entity_poly.pdbx_strand_id
1 'polypeptide(L)'
;MQGYGKTGKDVKCPVMHGSMTNTDYGMANRDWWPKSLDLTILHQHDKKSNPMGENFDYRKEFKNLDYAALKKDLHDLMTDSQDWWPADYGHYGGFFIRMTWHAAGTYRTGDGRGGGGTGAQRFAPLNSWPDNGNLDKARRLLWPIKQKYGNAISWADLLILTGNIAIESMGGPVFGFGGGRPDIWHPEDDIYWGAEDEWLGDNRYGDTRQDLQNPLAAVQMGLIYVNPQGPNANPDPLLSAQDIRETFSRMAMNDKETVALTAGGHTFGKAHGAGPEDHKGAEPEGAALEEQGFGWTSDYGSGVGRDTITSGIEGAWTPNPTQWDNGYFDMLFKYEDSWVLEKSPAGAHQWTPSNLEDEDMAPDPEDPSIKVPTMMTTADMAMIRDPEYRKISKHFHENPDDLSLIHI
;
A
#
# COMPACT_ATOMS: atom_id res chain seq x y z
N MET A 1 -15.98 35.21 20.90
CA MET A 1 -16.84 34.14 20.35
C MET A 1 -18.02 34.72 19.56
N GLN A 2 -17.76 35.61 18.62
CA GLN A 2 -18.80 36.19 17.76
C GLN A 2 -18.66 35.75 16.30
N GLY A 3 -17.68 34.96 15.99
CA GLY A 3 -17.44 34.52 14.63
C GLY A 3 -18.38 33.40 14.15
N TYR A 4 -18.73 32.49 15.00
CA TYR A 4 -19.53 31.33 14.62
C TYR A 4 -21.02 31.64 14.37
N GLY A 5 -21.55 32.66 14.99
CA GLY A 5 -22.92 33.09 14.66
C GLY A 5 -23.05 33.71 13.28
N LYS A 6 -21.94 34.10 12.65
CA LYS A 6 -21.94 34.58 11.26
C LYS A 6 -21.75 33.45 10.25
N THR A 7 -21.16 32.36 10.65
CA THR A 7 -21.04 31.15 9.82
C THR A 7 -22.39 30.52 9.55
N GLY A 8 -23.39 30.73 10.41
CA GLY A 8 -24.76 30.33 10.11
C GLY A 8 -25.36 31.00 8.88
N LYS A 9 -24.77 32.10 8.38
CA LYS A 9 -25.15 32.71 7.09
C LYS A 9 -24.39 32.09 5.91
N ASP A 10 -23.20 31.63 6.16
CA ASP A 10 -22.39 30.94 5.16
C ASP A 10 -22.97 29.55 4.88
N VAL A 11 -23.64 28.99 5.87
CA VAL A 11 -24.42 27.75 5.78
C VAL A 11 -25.59 27.80 4.77
N LYS A 12 -25.86 28.93 4.18
CA LYS A 12 -26.82 29.05 3.06
C LYS A 12 -26.24 28.74 1.70
N CYS A 13 -24.94 28.46 1.59
CA CYS A 13 -24.35 27.99 0.36
C CYS A 13 -24.76 26.53 0.11
N PRO A 14 -25.48 26.23 -0.96
CA PRO A 14 -25.88 24.85 -1.27
C PRO A 14 -24.69 23.88 -1.36
N VAL A 15 -23.52 24.40 -1.71
CA VAL A 15 -22.28 23.60 -1.81
C VAL A 15 -21.79 23.15 -0.45
N MET A 16 -21.95 23.98 0.59
CA MET A 16 -21.58 23.61 1.97
C MET A 16 -22.48 22.50 2.54
N HIS A 17 -23.67 22.34 1.97
CA HIS A 17 -24.62 21.30 2.32
C HIS A 17 -24.72 20.22 1.24
N GLY A 18 -23.89 20.29 0.21
CA GLY A 18 -23.96 19.39 -0.94
C GLY A 18 -23.80 17.92 -0.54
N SER A 19 -22.94 17.65 0.40
CA SER A 19 -22.80 16.29 0.98
C SER A 19 -24.02 15.86 1.79
N MET A 20 -24.72 16.82 2.41
CA MET A 20 -25.93 16.54 3.19
C MET A 20 -27.18 16.45 2.32
N THR A 21 -27.13 17.04 1.14
CA THR A 21 -28.20 17.01 0.15
C THR A 21 -27.82 16.08 -1.00
N ASN A 22 -27.28 14.93 -0.67
CA ASN A 22 -27.03 13.92 -1.67
C ASN A 22 -28.35 13.55 -2.32
N THR A 23 -28.57 14.13 -3.50
CA THR A 23 -29.83 13.99 -4.23
C THR A 23 -30.09 12.58 -4.70
N ASP A 24 -29.06 11.76 -4.78
CA ASP A 24 -29.18 10.37 -5.17
C ASP A 24 -29.89 9.53 -4.11
N TYR A 25 -29.78 9.94 -2.83
CA TYR A 25 -30.37 9.24 -1.70
C TYR A 25 -31.51 10.02 -1.01
N GLY A 26 -31.79 11.23 -1.47
CA GLY A 26 -32.69 12.14 -0.78
C GLY A 26 -32.12 12.65 0.54
N MET A 27 -32.95 13.33 1.33
CA MET A 27 -32.52 13.81 2.63
C MET A 27 -32.60 12.69 3.66
N ALA A 28 -31.45 12.27 4.17
CA ALA A 28 -31.36 11.28 5.21
C ALA A 28 -31.65 11.87 6.60
N ASN A 29 -31.99 11.02 7.57
CA ASN A 29 -32.23 11.46 8.96
C ASN A 29 -31.05 12.24 9.55
N ARG A 30 -29.81 11.90 9.20
CA ARG A 30 -28.61 12.61 9.65
C ARG A 30 -28.53 14.05 9.18
N ASP A 31 -29.14 14.37 8.03
CA ASP A 31 -29.13 15.72 7.47
C ASP A 31 -30.04 16.66 8.24
N TRP A 32 -31.08 16.12 8.83
CA TRP A 32 -32.04 16.83 9.66
C TRP A 32 -31.69 16.79 11.17
N TRP A 33 -31.23 15.62 11.60
CA TRP A 33 -30.89 15.31 12.99
C TRP A 33 -29.53 14.58 13.05
N PRO A 34 -28.43 15.31 13.12
CA PRO A 34 -27.08 14.70 13.09
C PRO A 34 -26.80 13.65 14.17
N LYS A 35 -27.64 13.62 15.22
CA LYS A 35 -27.54 12.63 16.31
C LYS A 35 -28.53 11.46 16.15
N SER A 36 -29.30 11.44 15.06
CA SER A 36 -30.24 10.35 14.79
C SER A 36 -29.50 9.17 14.18
N LEU A 37 -30.13 8.00 14.26
CA LEU A 37 -29.62 6.79 13.65
C LEU A 37 -29.43 6.98 12.14
N ASP A 38 -28.20 6.77 11.66
CA ASP A 38 -27.90 6.75 10.24
C ASP A 38 -28.32 5.40 9.65
N LEU A 39 -29.26 5.45 8.72
CA LEU A 39 -29.80 4.27 8.04
C LEU A 39 -29.24 4.11 6.61
N THR A 40 -28.31 4.95 6.18
CA THR A 40 -27.74 4.87 4.83
C THR A 40 -27.04 3.55 4.57
N ILE A 41 -26.52 2.90 5.62
CA ILE A 41 -25.92 1.56 5.56
C ILE A 41 -26.87 0.53 4.94
N LEU A 42 -28.17 0.68 5.08
CA LEU A 42 -29.17 -0.24 4.52
C LEU A 42 -29.23 -0.20 2.99
N HIS A 43 -28.68 0.85 2.39
CA HIS A 43 -28.62 1.03 0.94
C HIS A 43 -27.25 0.77 0.36
N GLN A 44 -26.25 0.57 1.22
CA GLN A 44 -24.89 0.31 0.80
C GLN A 44 -24.86 -0.97 -0.05
N HIS A 45 -24.31 -0.84 -1.26
CA HIS A 45 -24.18 -1.93 -2.25
C HIS A 45 -25.53 -2.58 -2.67
N ASP A 46 -26.67 -1.87 -2.49
CA ASP A 46 -27.95 -2.34 -3.02
C ASP A 46 -27.87 -2.39 -4.56
N LYS A 47 -28.38 -3.48 -5.13
CA LYS A 47 -28.42 -3.67 -6.59
C LYS A 47 -29.11 -2.54 -7.32
N LYS A 48 -30.11 -1.88 -6.72
CA LYS A 48 -30.81 -0.73 -7.31
C LYS A 48 -29.98 0.52 -7.40
N SER A 49 -29.01 0.69 -6.49
CA SER A 49 -28.05 1.81 -6.51
C SER A 49 -26.77 1.51 -7.30
N ASN A 50 -26.67 0.31 -7.90
CA ASN A 50 -25.54 -0.07 -8.72
C ASN A 50 -25.48 0.81 -9.98
N PRO A 51 -24.42 1.59 -10.21
CA PRO A 51 -24.29 2.46 -11.38
C PRO A 51 -24.24 1.70 -12.71
N MET A 52 -23.96 0.40 -12.67
CA MET A 52 -23.98 -0.48 -13.83
C MET A 52 -25.38 -1.02 -14.14
N GLY A 53 -26.38 -0.73 -13.29
CA GLY A 53 -27.74 -1.23 -13.37
C GLY A 53 -27.94 -2.52 -12.55
N GLU A 54 -29.18 -2.71 -12.09
CA GLU A 54 -29.53 -3.81 -11.16
C GLU A 54 -29.33 -5.23 -11.72
N ASN A 55 -29.26 -5.37 -13.04
CA ASN A 55 -29.08 -6.64 -13.73
C ASN A 55 -27.60 -6.95 -14.06
N PHE A 56 -26.68 -6.03 -13.73
CA PHE A 56 -25.27 -6.24 -13.96
C PHE A 56 -24.72 -7.35 -13.08
N ASP A 57 -24.01 -8.29 -13.68
CA ASP A 57 -23.35 -9.42 -13.00
C ASP A 57 -21.91 -9.52 -13.50
N TYR A 58 -20.99 -9.02 -12.68
CA TYR A 58 -19.56 -9.00 -13.04
C TYR A 58 -19.01 -10.41 -13.34
N ARG A 59 -19.45 -11.44 -12.61
CA ARG A 59 -18.97 -12.81 -12.85
C ARG A 59 -19.37 -13.35 -14.22
N LYS A 60 -20.44 -12.81 -14.81
CA LYS A 60 -20.80 -13.12 -16.20
C LYS A 60 -19.94 -12.32 -17.18
N GLU A 61 -19.72 -11.03 -16.89
CA GLU A 61 -18.87 -10.17 -17.73
C GLU A 61 -17.43 -10.70 -17.76
N PHE A 62 -16.88 -11.10 -16.62
CA PHE A 62 -15.53 -11.66 -16.51
C PHE A 62 -15.31 -12.88 -17.43
N LYS A 63 -16.34 -13.67 -17.72
CA LYS A 63 -16.23 -14.82 -18.65
C LYS A 63 -15.98 -14.40 -20.09
N ASN A 64 -16.23 -13.15 -20.45
CA ASN A 64 -15.99 -12.59 -21.77
C ASN A 64 -14.57 -12.00 -21.91
N LEU A 65 -13.79 -11.99 -20.82
CA LEU A 65 -12.44 -11.45 -20.79
C LEU A 65 -11.49 -12.29 -21.62
N ASP A 66 -10.78 -11.65 -22.55
CA ASP A 66 -9.56 -12.22 -23.14
C ASP A 66 -8.42 -12.11 -22.13
N TYR A 67 -8.31 -13.12 -21.26
CA TYR A 67 -7.34 -13.16 -20.19
C TYR A 67 -5.88 -13.14 -20.70
N ALA A 68 -5.61 -13.82 -21.82
CA ALA A 68 -4.27 -13.87 -22.40
C ALA A 68 -3.84 -12.49 -22.94
N ALA A 69 -4.76 -11.79 -23.60
CA ALA A 69 -4.50 -10.43 -24.06
C ALA A 69 -4.30 -9.46 -22.89
N LEU A 70 -5.12 -9.56 -21.82
CA LEU A 70 -4.94 -8.75 -20.62
C LEU A 70 -3.60 -9.01 -19.94
N LYS A 71 -3.19 -10.27 -19.78
CA LYS A 71 -1.87 -10.62 -19.24
C LYS A 71 -0.75 -9.97 -20.05
N LYS A 72 -0.86 -10.04 -21.37
CA LYS A 72 0.14 -9.45 -22.26
C LYS A 72 0.21 -7.92 -22.08
N ASP A 73 -0.93 -7.24 -22.07
CA ASP A 73 -0.96 -5.79 -21.90
C ASP A 73 -0.38 -5.36 -20.54
N LEU A 74 -0.68 -6.10 -19.47
CA LEU A 74 -0.09 -5.86 -18.16
C LEU A 74 1.42 -6.10 -18.16
N HIS A 75 1.88 -7.15 -18.82
CA HIS A 75 3.30 -7.45 -18.95
C HIS A 75 4.04 -6.34 -19.73
N ASP A 76 3.44 -5.89 -20.84
CA ASP A 76 4.01 -4.79 -21.63
C ASP A 76 4.09 -3.50 -20.81
N LEU A 77 3.08 -3.21 -19.98
CA LEU A 77 3.07 -2.04 -19.09
C LEU A 77 4.23 -2.04 -18.07
N MET A 78 4.70 -3.21 -17.64
CA MET A 78 5.76 -3.26 -16.61
C MET A 78 7.03 -2.49 -16.99
N THR A 79 7.33 -2.40 -18.28
CA THR A 79 8.54 -1.73 -18.79
C THR A 79 8.23 -0.50 -19.68
N ASP A 80 6.95 -0.13 -19.79
CA ASP A 80 6.53 1.08 -20.53
C ASP A 80 6.54 2.32 -19.61
N SER A 81 7.77 2.77 -19.29
CA SER A 81 7.98 3.90 -18.38
C SER A 81 7.39 5.20 -18.92
N GLN A 82 6.61 5.90 -18.11
CA GLN A 82 5.92 7.13 -18.46
C GLN A 82 6.66 8.35 -17.90
N ASP A 83 6.84 9.39 -18.71
CA ASP A 83 7.54 10.62 -18.31
C ASP A 83 6.92 11.31 -17.08
N TRP A 84 5.59 11.21 -16.95
CA TRP A 84 4.87 11.83 -15.82
C TRP A 84 5.00 11.05 -14.50
N TRP A 85 5.40 9.79 -14.55
CA TRP A 85 5.71 8.92 -13.41
C TRP A 85 6.71 7.84 -13.86
N PRO A 86 8.01 8.16 -13.91
CA PRO A 86 9.03 7.22 -14.36
C PRO A 86 9.10 5.95 -13.51
N ALA A 87 9.37 4.83 -14.15
CA ALA A 87 9.57 3.55 -13.48
C ALA A 87 10.98 3.47 -12.87
N ASP A 88 11.08 3.15 -11.59
CA ASP A 88 12.36 2.84 -10.96
C ASP A 88 13.03 1.67 -11.69
N TYR A 89 14.30 1.81 -12.01
CA TYR A 89 15.06 0.77 -12.73
C TYR A 89 14.44 0.38 -14.08
N GLY A 90 13.60 1.25 -14.66
CA GLY A 90 12.86 0.97 -15.89
C GLY A 90 11.75 -0.08 -15.78
N HIS A 91 11.30 -0.41 -14.54
CA HIS A 91 10.31 -1.48 -14.32
C HIS A 91 9.33 -1.13 -13.19
N TYR A 92 8.03 -1.12 -13.49
CA TYR A 92 6.99 -0.82 -12.50
C TYR A 92 6.67 -1.96 -11.51
N GLY A 93 7.32 -3.11 -11.63
CA GLY A 93 6.98 -4.32 -10.85
C GLY A 93 6.94 -4.09 -9.34
N GLY A 94 7.98 -3.51 -8.75
CA GLY A 94 8.02 -3.22 -7.31
C GLY A 94 6.88 -2.29 -6.87
N PHE A 95 6.56 -1.29 -7.68
CA PHE A 95 5.46 -0.35 -7.44
C PHE A 95 4.08 -1.04 -7.49
N PHE A 96 3.87 -1.93 -8.44
CA PHE A 96 2.61 -2.68 -8.55
C PHE A 96 2.48 -3.79 -7.50
N ILE A 97 3.57 -4.44 -7.09
CA ILE A 97 3.56 -5.38 -5.96
C ILE A 97 3.12 -4.66 -4.69
N ARG A 98 3.69 -3.48 -4.42
CA ARG A 98 3.26 -2.64 -3.28
C ARG A 98 1.78 -2.28 -3.38
N MET A 99 1.28 -1.85 -4.53
CA MET A 99 -0.14 -1.54 -4.74
C MET A 99 -1.03 -2.75 -4.43
N THR A 100 -0.66 -3.93 -4.92
CA THR A 100 -1.41 -5.16 -4.71
C THR A 100 -1.42 -5.57 -3.25
N TRP A 101 -0.26 -5.54 -2.59
CA TRP A 101 -0.17 -5.82 -1.17
C TRP A 101 -1.04 -4.84 -0.36
N HIS A 102 -0.97 -3.55 -0.66
CA HIS A 102 -1.77 -2.53 0.03
C HIS A 102 -3.27 -2.61 -0.29
N ALA A 103 -3.67 -3.27 -1.35
CA ALA A 103 -5.08 -3.62 -1.59
C ALA A 103 -5.50 -4.83 -0.74
N ALA A 104 -4.64 -5.85 -0.60
CA ALA A 104 -4.93 -7.08 0.12
C ALA A 104 -4.72 -6.96 1.64
N GLY A 105 -3.68 -6.26 2.07
CA GLY A 105 -3.21 -6.18 3.46
C GLY A 105 -4.10 -5.34 4.39
N THR A 106 -5.23 -4.85 3.92
CA THR A 106 -6.27 -4.24 4.77
C THR A 106 -7.22 -5.27 5.39
N TYR A 107 -7.08 -6.55 5.03
CA TYR A 107 -7.91 -7.62 5.61
C TYR A 107 -7.67 -7.77 7.12
N ARG A 108 -8.75 -8.04 7.85
CA ARG A 108 -8.70 -8.24 9.29
C ARG A 108 -9.66 -9.35 9.74
N THR A 109 -9.16 -10.21 10.61
CA THR A 109 -9.90 -11.38 11.12
C THR A 109 -10.99 -11.02 12.11
N GLY A 110 -10.89 -9.87 12.79
CA GLY A 110 -11.81 -9.46 13.85
C GLY A 110 -13.27 -9.31 13.39
N ASP A 111 -13.47 -8.87 12.15
CA ASP A 111 -14.80 -8.73 11.53
C ASP A 111 -14.87 -9.24 10.08
N GLY A 112 -13.75 -9.73 9.54
CA GLY A 112 -13.67 -10.23 8.17
C GLY A 112 -13.72 -9.15 7.09
N ARG A 113 -13.53 -7.88 7.46
CA ARG A 113 -13.58 -6.73 6.52
C ARG A 113 -12.19 -6.43 5.94
N GLY A 114 -12.15 -5.52 4.99
CA GLY A 114 -10.93 -5.19 4.24
C GLY A 114 -10.58 -6.23 3.19
N GLY A 115 -9.31 -6.19 2.76
CA GLY A 115 -8.77 -7.09 1.73
C GLY A 115 -9.01 -6.64 0.30
N GLY A 116 -8.44 -7.39 -0.64
CA GLY A 116 -8.44 -7.06 -2.08
C GLY A 116 -9.74 -7.41 -2.83
N GLY A 117 -10.79 -7.81 -2.12
CA GLY A 117 -12.00 -8.39 -2.72
C GLY A 117 -12.95 -7.40 -3.41
N THR A 118 -12.81 -6.09 -3.19
CA THR A 118 -13.81 -5.08 -3.56
C THR A 118 -13.23 -3.89 -4.34
N GLY A 119 -11.90 -3.81 -4.44
CA GLY A 119 -11.23 -2.66 -5.05
C GLY A 119 -11.35 -1.37 -4.21
N ALA A 120 -11.53 -1.49 -2.90
CA ALA A 120 -11.77 -0.40 -1.96
C ALA A 120 -10.62 0.61 -1.89
N GLN A 121 -9.39 0.25 -2.26
CA GLN A 121 -8.23 1.15 -2.30
C GLN A 121 -8.47 2.42 -3.14
N ARG A 122 -9.49 2.44 -4.02
CA ARG A 122 -9.87 3.61 -4.82
C ARG A 122 -10.59 4.69 -4.03
N PHE A 123 -11.09 4.37 -2.86
CA PHE A 123 -12.01 5.21 -2.07
C PHE A 123 -11.42 5.61 -0.74
N ALA A 124 -11.94 6.72 -0.19
CA ALA A 124 -11.66 7.13 1.16
C ALA A 124 -12.09 6.05 2.19
N PRO A 125 -11.37 5.90 3.31
CA PRO A 125 -10.15 6.62 3.67
C PRO A 125 -8.88 5.99 3.05
N LEU A 126 -8.98 4.78 2.48
CA LEU A 126 -7.85 3.97 2.05
C LEU A 126 -6.98 4.65 0.98
N ASN A 127 -7.60 5.37 0.04
CA ASN A 127 -6.89 6.08 -1.02
C ASN A 127 -5.99 7.19 -0.50
N SER A 128 -6.19 7.64 0.74
CA SER A 128 -5.50 8.77 1.36
C SER A 128 -4.69 8.40 2.61
N TRP A 129 -4.59 7.13 2.93
CA TRP A 129 -3.70 6.70 4.00
C TRP A 129 -2.23 7.04 3.68
N PRO A 130 -1.43 7.51 4.66
CA PRO A 130 -0.02 7.82 4.46
C PRO A 130 0.77 6.65 3.83
N ASP A 131 0.46 5.42 4.23
CA ASP A 131 1.11 4.22 3.71
C ASP A 131 0.73 3.91 2.25
N ASN A 132 -0.36 4.48 1.76
CA ASN A 132 -0.78 4.41 0.36
C ASN A 132 -0.22 5.57 -0.50
N GLY A 133 0.77 6.30 0.03
CA GLY A 133 1.42 7.39 -0.68
C GLY A 133 1.83 7.01 -2.10
N ASN A 134 1.46 7.84 -3.07
CA ASN A 134 1.71 7.67 -4.49
C ASN A 134 1.01 6.47 -5.19
N LEU A 135 0.21 5.66 -4.51
CA LEU A 135 -0.53 4.56 -5.17
C LEU A 135 -1.68 5.04 -6.06
N ASP A 136 -2.10 6.29 -5.95
CA ASP A 136 -2.97 6.96 -6.92
C ASP A 136 -2.35 6.93 -8.33
N LYS A 137 -1.02 7.13 -8.45
CA LYS A 137 -0.26 7.03 -9.70
C LYS A 137 -0.24 5.58 -10.23
N ALA A 138 -0.10 4.60 -9.36
CA ALA A 138 -0.17 3.18 -9.77
C ALA A 138 -1.53 2.86 -10.42
N ARG A 139 -2.63 3.29 -9.79
CA ARG A 139 -3.97 3.13 -10.37
C ARG A 139 -4.13 3.92 -11.68
N ARG A 140 -3.50 5.07 -11.79
CA ARG A 140 -3.52 5.87 -13.03
C ARG A 140 -2.79 5.20 -14.17
N LEU A 141 -1.64 4.55 -13.91
CA LEU A 141 -0.92 3.74 -14.90
C LEU A 141 -1.78 2.59 -15.44
N LEU A 142 -2.64 2.00 -14.61
CA LEU A 142 -3.57 0.94 -15.02
C LEU A 142 -4.79 1.43 -15.79
N TRP A 143 -5.08 2.73 -15.77
CA TRP A 143 -6.30 3.28 -16.36
C TRP A 143 -6.50 2.96 -17.85
N PRO A 144 -5.49 3.06 -18.74
CA PRO A 144 -5.63 2.68 -20.14
C PRO A 144 -6.05 1.22 -20.33
N ILE A 145 -5.52 0.31 -19.51
CA ILE A 145 -5.88 -1.11 -19.52
C ILE A 145 -7.32 -1.27 -19.04
N LYS A 146 -7.69 -0.64 -17.92
CA LYS A 146 -9.07 -0.65 -17.43
C LYS A 146 -10.07 -0.13 -18.47
N GLN A 147 -9.72 0.93 -19.18
CA GLN A 147 -10.56 1.45 -20.28
C GLN A 147 -10.69 0.45 -21.43
N LYS A 148 -9.61 -0.19 -21.83
CA LYS A 148 -9.59 -1.18 -22.93
C LYS A 148 -10.51 -2.37 -22.66
N TYR A 149 -10.47 -2.91 -21.46
CA TYR A 149 -11.23 -4.11 -21.08
C TYR A 149 -12.59 -3.79 -20.43
N GLY A 150 -12.83 -2.53 -20.06
CA GLY A 150 -14.12 -2.04 -19.55
C GLY A 150 -14.65 -2.87 -18.38
N ASN A 151 -15.86 -3.39 -18.55
CA ASN A 151 -16.58 -4.14 -17.52
C ASN A 151 -16.14 -5.61 -17.40
N ALA A 152 -15.37 -6.12 -18.37
CA ALA A 152 -14.87 -7.48 -18.34
C ALA A 152 -13.81 -7.71 -17.26
N ILE A 153 -13.19 -6.64 -16.73
CA ILE A 153 -12.28 -6.67 -15.58
C ILE A 153 -12.70 -5.64 -14.54
N SER A 154 -12.92 -6.06 -13.29
CA SER A 154 -13.11 -5.14 -12.16
C SER A 154 -11.78 -4.52 -11.73
N TRP A 155 -11.83 -3.43 -10.98
CA TRP A 155 -10.66 -2.91 -10.31
C TRP A 155 -10.12 -3.88 -9.26
N ALA A 156 -11.01 -4.55 -8.52
CA ALA A 156 -10.61 -5.56 -7.56
C ALA A 156 -9.73 -6.65 -8.18
N ASP A 157 -10.18 -7.21 -9.30
CA ASP A 157 -9.42 -8.23 -10.02
C ASP A 157 -8.17 -7.64 -10.70
N LEU A 158 -8.26 -6.44 -11.26
CA LEU A 158 -7.13 -5.80 -11.95
C LEU A 158 -5.97 -5.51 -10.99
N LEU A 159 -6.26 -4.95 -9.80
CA LEU A 159 -5.23 -4.66 -8.80
C LEU A 159 -4.48 -5.92 -8.36
N ILE A 160 -5.18 -7.03 -8.15
CA ILE A 160 -4.56 -8.31 -7.74
C ILE A 160 -3.81 -8.96 -8.90
N LEU A 161 -4.41 -9.03 -10.09
CA LEU A 161 -3.74 -9.60 -11.26
C LEU A 161 -2.45 -8.87 -11.61
N THR A 162 -2.43 -7.55 -11.46
CA THR A 162 -1.26 -6.73 -11.75
C THR A 162 -0.06 -7.13 -10.88
N GLY A 163 -0.28 -7.42 -9.59
CA GLY A 163 0.78 -7.93 -8.71
C GLY A 163 1.33 -9.28 -9.16
N ASN A 164 0.44 -10.20 -9.57
CA ASN A 164 0.89 -11.48 -10.10
C ASN A 164 1.77 -11.31 -11.35
N ILE A 165 1.34 -10.46 -12.30
CA ILE A 165 2.10 -10.20 -13.51
C ILE A 165 3.42 -9.49 -13.21
N ALA A 166 3.43 -8.60 -12.21
CA ALA A 166 4.66 -7.95 -11.77
C ALA A 166 5.68 -8.99 -11.28
N ILE A 167 5.28 -9.93 -10.43
CA ILE A 167 6.15 -11.01 -9.94
C ILE A 167 6.63 -11.89 -11.12
N GLU A 168 5.70 -12.36 -11.98
CA GLU A 168 6.04 -13.17 -13.16
C GLU A 168 7.05 -12.46 -14.08
N SER A 169 6.87 -11.16 -14.32
CA SER A 169 7.72 -10.38 -15.23
C SER A 169 9.15 -10.19 -14.71
N MET A 170 9.35 -10.33 -13.41
CA MET A 170 10.66 -10.28 -12.75
C MET A 170 11.20 -11.68 -12.42
N GLY A 171 10.61 -12.73 -12.98
CA GLY A 171 11.09 -14.10 -12.87
C GLY A 171 10.58 -14.88 -11.67
N GLY A 172 9.69 -14.31 -10.85
CA GLY A 172 9.10 -15.00 -9.70
C GLY A 172 7.97 -15.95 -10.09
N PRO A 173 7.82 -17.08 -9.39
CA PRO A 173 6.73 -18.00 -9.62
C PRO A 173 5.42 -17.47 -9.03
N VAL A 174 4.30 -17.75 -9.68
CA VAL A 174 2.95 -17.47 -9.17
C VAL A 174 2.06 -18.71 -9.32
N PHE A 175 1.12 -18.89 -8.39
CA PHE A 175 0.19 -20.04 -8.44
C PHE A 175 -0.93 -19.91 -9.48
N GLY A 176 -1.13 -18.70 -10.00
CA GLY A 176 -2.20 -18.38 -10.92
C GLY A 176 -3.15 -17.32 -10.37
N PHE A 177 -4.29 -17.14 -11.03
CA PHE A 177 -5.23 -16.08 -10.72
C PHE A 177 -6.68 -16.60 -10.78
N GLY A 178 -7.42 -16.35 -9.70
CA GLY A 178 -8.87 -16.56 -9.67
C GLY A 178 -9.60 -15.22 -9.72
N GLY A 179 -10.31 -14.95 -10.82
CA GLY A 179 -11.09 -13.73 -10.99
C GLY A 179 -12.54 -13.87 -10.53
N GLY A 180 -13.28 -12.76 -10.54
CA GLY A 180 -14.70 -12.73 -10.22
C GLY A 180 -15.04 -11.90 -8.97
N ARG A 181 -14.11 -11.05 -8.50
CA ARG A 181 -14.31 -10.08 -7.41
C ARG A 181 -15.05 -8.86 -7.95
N PRO A 182 -16.30 -8.61 -7.56
CA PRO A 182 -17.02 -7.42 -8.01
C PRO A 182 -16.47 -6.17 -7.33
N ASP A 183 -16.50 -5.06 -8.06
CA ASP A 183 -16.19 -3.75 -7.48
C ASP A 183 -17.32 -3.24 -6.59
N ILE A 184 -16.95 -2.54 -5.52
CA ILE A 184 -17.83 -1.56 -4.89
C ILE A 184 -17.80 -0.26 -5.71
N TRP A 185 -18.85 0.55 -5.59
CA TRP A 185 -19.00 1.79 -6.36
C TRP A 185 -19.04 3.07 -5.50
N HIS A 186 -18.91 2.93 -4.20
CA HIS A 186 -18.72 4.03 -3.24
C HIS A 186 -17.95 3.52 -2.00
N PRO A 187 -17.46 4.42 -1.15
CA PRO A 187 -16.81 4.03 0.10
C PRO A 187 -17.70 3.15 0.98
N GLU A 188 -17.08 2.26 1.76
CA GLU A 188 -17.78 1.43 2.76
C GLU A 188 -17.81 2.20 4.09
N ASP A 189 -18.84 3.03 4.27
CA ASP A 189 -18.97 3.93 5.43
C ASP A 189 -19.18 3.20 6.76
N ASP A 190 -19.52 1.90 6.73
CA ASP A 190 -19.73 1.06 7.90
C ASP A 190 -18.45 0.42 8.44
N ILE A 191 -17.35 0.48 7.70
CA ILE A 191 -16.08 -0.07 8.17
C ILE A 191 -15.42 0.90 9.14
N TYR A 192 -15.20 0.45 10.37
CA TYR A 192 -14.44 1.20 11.35
C TYR A 192 -12.93 0.95 11.16
N TRP A 193 -12.18 2.01 10.86
CA TRP A 193 -10.74 1.98 10.64
C TRP A 193 -9.94 2.60 11.79
N GLY A 194 -10.57 2.87 12.93
CA GLY A 194 -10.02 3.64 14.03
C GLY A 194 -10.38 5.12 13.95
N ALA A 195 -10.13 5.86 15.03
CA ALA A 195 -10.31 7.30 15.03
C ALA A 195 -9.26 7.95 14.12
N GLU A 196 -9.68 8.89 13.28
CA GLU A 196 -8.82 9.49 12.25
C GLU A 196 -7.63 10.26 12.84
N ASP A 197 -7.83 10.91 13.96
CA ASP A 197 -6.79 11.62 14.71
C ASP A 197 -5.82 10.67 15.45
N GLU A 198 -6.16 9.39 15.59
CA GLU A 198 -5.33 8.37 16.22
C GLU A 198 -4.54 7.54 15.22
N TRP A 199 -5.08 7.28 14.02
CA TRP A 199 -4.39 6.42 13.05
C TRP A 199 -3.30 7.14 12.24
N LEU A 200 -3.22 8.46 12.32
CA LEU A 200 -2.10 9.25 11.82
C LEU A 200 -0.92 9.34 12.80
N GLY A 201 -1.06 8.83 14.01
CA GLY A 201 -0.01 8.79 15.03
C GLY A 201 0.24 7.41 15.61
N ASP A 202 1.36 7.23 16.31
CA ASP A 202 1.73 5.97 16.95
C ASP A 202 0.91 5.65 18.23
N ASN A 203 -0.19 6.32 18.47
CA ASN A 203 -1.00 6.22 19.68
C ASN A 203 -2.05 5.10 19.65
N ARG A 204 -2.07 4.28 18.61
CA ARG A 204 -3.10 3.24 18.41
C ARG A 204 -2.89 2.01 19.27
N TYR A 205 -1.69 1.80 19.73
CA TYR A 205 -1.39 0.79 20.73
C TYR A 205 -1.47 1.41 22.12
N GLY A 206 -2.08 0.72 23.07
CA GLY A 206 -2.00 1.06 24.47
C GLY A 206 -0.56 1.00 25.01
N ASP A 207 -0.38 1.32 26.30
CA ASP A 207 0.93 1.37 26.94
C ASP A 207 1.76 0.09 26.78
N THR A 208 1.10 -1.06 26.63
CA THR A 208 1.74 -2.37 26.46
C THR A 208 1.99 -2.75 25.01
N ARG A 209 1.51 -1.95 24.05
CA ARG A 209 1.52 -2.20 22.59
C ARG A 209 0.87 -3.55 22.18
N GLN A 210 0.09 -4.15 23.04
CA GLN A 210 -0.67 -5.38 22.78
C GLN A 210 -2.17 -5.12 22.72
N ASP A 211 -2.58 -3.89 22.99
CA ASP A 211 -3.97 -3.51 23.17
C ASP A 211 -4.54 -2.77 21.95
N LEU A 212 -4.13 -3.16 20.72
CA LEU A 212 -4.74 -2.61 19.52
C LEU A 212 -6.24 -2.92 19.54
N GLN A 213 -7.05 -1.87 19.42
CA GLN A 213 -8.51 -1.96 19.49
C GLN A 213 -9.07 -2.93 18.45
N ASN A 214 -9.97 -3.83 18.89
CA ASN A 214 -10.75 -4.63 17.96
C ASN A 214 -11.75 -3.76 17.17
N PRO A 215 -11.95 -4.01 15.87
CA PRO A 215 -11.41 -5.10 15.05
C PRO A 215 -10.13 -4.73 14.28
N LEU A 216 -9.45 -3.65 14.65
CA LEU A 216 -8.30 -3.14 13.91
C LEU A 216 -7.17 -4.18 13.75
N ALA A 217 -6.47 -4.12 12.60
CA ALA A 217 -5.33 -4.96 12.30
C ALA A 217 -4.19 -4.11 11.71
N ALA A 218 -3.94 -4.16 10.42
CA ALA A 218 -2.86 -3.49 9.71
C ALA A 218 -3.10 -1.99 9.48
N VAL A 219 -3.57 -1.26 10.46
CA VAL A 219 -4.04 0.12 10.27
C VAL A 219 -3.39 1.13 11.22
N GLN A 220 -2.27 0.80 11.82
CA GLN A 220 -1.54 1.76 12.64
C GLN A 220 -1.07 2.93 11.80
N MET A 221 -1.35 4.16 12.23
CA MET A 221 -0.93 5.38 11.53
C MET A 221 -1.35 5.45 10.06
N GLY A 222 -2.45 4.79 9.66
CA GLY A 222 -2.74 4.59 8.25
C GLY A 222 -1.73 3.68 7.55
N LEU A 223 -0.90 2.95 8.28
CA LEU A 223 -0.01 1.92 7.77
C LEU A 223 -0.75 0.60 7.60
N ILE A 224 -0.38 -0.14 6.57
CA ILE A 224 -0.95 -1.47 6.30
C ILE A 224 -0.35 -2.52 7.24
N TYR A 225 0.86 -2.28 7.76
CA TYR A 225 1.57 -3.22 8.62
C TYR A 225 2.19 -2.50 9.84
N VAL A 226 3.44 -2.06 9.80
CA VAL A 226 4.14 -1.47 10.93
C VAL A 226 4.98 -0.26 10.51
N ASN A 227 5.36 0.57 11.47
CA ASN A 227 6.30 1.64 11.20
C ASN A 227 7.67 1.05 10.81
N PRO A 228 8.16 1.29 9.57
CA PRO A 228 9.41 0.71 9.10
C PRO A 228 10.64 1.22 9.85
N GLN A 229 10.54 2.35 10.54
CA GLN A 229 11.58 2.89 11.39
C GLN A 229 11.63 2.23 12.79
N GLY A 230 10.67 1.35 13.08
CA GLY A 230 10.42 0.79 14.41
C GLY A 230 9.29 1.54 15.16
N PRO A 231 8.79 0.97 16.27
CA PRO A 231 7.69 1.54 17.05
C PRO A 231 7.97 2.98 17.51
N ASN A 232 7.09 3.92 17.16
CA ASN A 232 7.27 5.36 17.43
C ASN A 232 8.59 5.92 16.85
N ALA A 233 9.00 5.42 15.68
CA ALA A 233 10.31 5.70 15.07
C ALA A 233 11.51 5.37 15.98
N ASN A 234 11.32 4.51 16.99
CA ASN A 234 12.40 3.94 17.79
C ASN A 234 13.01 2.75 17.03
N PRO A 235 14.27 2.81 16.58
CA PRO A 235 14.87 1.82 15.70
C PRO A 235 15.30 0.55 16.47
N ASP A 236 14.39 -0.06 17.21
CA ASP A 236 14.57 -1.32 17.94
C ASP A 236 13.94 -2.49 17.18
N PRO A 237 14.73 -3.39 16.56
CA PRO A 237 14.21 -4.53 15.80
C PRO A 237 13.36 -5.51 16.62
N LEU A 238 13.62 -5.66 17.93
CA LEU A 238 12.86 -6.58 18.76
C LEU A 238 11.48 -6.03 19.13
N LEU A 239 11.38 -4.72 19.35
CA LEU A 239 10.08 -4.05 19.50
C LEU A 239 9.31 -4.08 18.18
N SER A 240 10.00 -3.87 17.05
CA SER A 240 9.39 -4.00 15.72
C SER A 240 8.82 -5.40 15.49
N ALA A 241 9.53 -6.45 15.89
CA ALA A 241 9.05 -7.84 15.79
C ALA A 241 7.74 -8.08 16.57
N GLN A 242 7.55 -7.40 17.70
CA GLN A 242 6.29 -7.49 18.46
C GLN A 242 5.12 -6.86 17.70
N ASP A 243 5.30 -5.66 17.17
CA ASP A 243 4.29 -4.98 16.37
C ASP A 243 3.94 -5.77 15.10
N ILE A 244 4.96 -6.33 14.43
CA ILE A 244 4.78 -7.17 13.25
C ILE A 244 3.89 -8.37 13.59
N ARG A 245 4.19 -9.12 14.65
CA ARG A 245 3.38 -10.27 15.05
C ARG A 245 1.95 -9.90 15.38
N GLU A 246 1.75 -8.84 16.14
CA GLU A 246 0.40 -8.36 16.50
C GLU A 246 -0.40 -8.03 15.25
N THR A 247 0.18 -7.24 14.36
CA THR A 247 -0.48 -6.77 13.13
C THR A 247 -0.76 -7.92 12.18
N PHE A 248 0.23 -8.73 11.85
CA PHE A 248 0.08 -9.80 10.86
C PHE A 248 -0.78 -10.96 11.36
N SER A 249 -0.76 -11.26 12.67
CA SER A 249 -1.68 -12.26 13.24
C SER A 249 -3.15 -11.86 13.07
N ARG A 250 -3.44 -10.57 13.15
CA ARG A 250 -4.79 -10.02 12.91
C ARG A 250 -5.20 -10.04 11.44
N MET A 251 -4.26 -10.23 10.54
CA MET A 251 -4.49 -10.51 9.12
C MET A 251 -4.54 -12.00 8.78
N ALA A 252 -4.58 -12.89 9.78
CA ALA A 252 -4.52 -14.35 9.69
C ALA A 252 -3.17 -14.90 9.23
N MET A 253 -2.07 -14.19 9.40
CA MET A 253 -0.74 -14.63 9.02
C MET A 253 0.07 -15.09 10.23
N ASN A 254 0.72 -16.23 10.10
CA ASN A 254 1.68 -16.73 11.07
C ASN A 254 3.10 -16.21 10.76
N ASP A 255 4.06 -16.47 11.65
CA ASP A 255 5.45 -15.99 11.50
C ASP A 255 6.10 -16.45 10.18
N LYS A 256 5.81 -17.68 9.72
CA LYS A 256 6.37 -18.19 8.46
C LYS A 256 5.83 -17.43 7.24
N GLU A 257 4.53 -17.19 7.21
CA GLU A 257 3.86 -16.40 6.15
C GLU A 257 4.32 -14.94 6.19
N THR A 258 4.49 -14.37 7.39
CA THR A 258 4.99 -13.00 7.58
C THR A 258 6.40 -12.82 7.03
N VAL A 259 7.32 -13.71 7.37
CA VAL A 259 8.71 -13.67 6.83
C VAL A 259 8.70 -13.86 5.31
N ALA A 260 7.90 -14.79 4.80
CA ALA A 260 7.81 -15.04 3.36
C ALA A 260 7.26 -13.82 2.59
N LEU A 261 6.21 -13.17 3.11
CA LEU A 261 5.67 -11.95 2.52
C LEU A 261 6.69 -10.82 2.51
N THR A 262 7.35 -10.59 3.65
CA THR A 262 8.35 -9.52 3.80
C THR A 262 9.52 -9.74 2.83
N ALA A 263 10.11 -10.92 2.84
CA ALA A 263 11.23 -11.26 1.98
C ALA A 263 10.86 -11.26 0.49
N GLY A 264 9.70 -11.84 0.16
CA GLY A 264 9.20 -11.88 -1.21
C GLY A 264 8.90 -10.50 -1.78
N GLY A 265 8.36 -9.60 -0.94
CA GLY A 265 8.08 -8.21 -1.32
C GLY A 265 9.34 -7.37 -1.44
N HIS A 266 10.21 -7.43 -0.42
CA HIS A 266 11.41 -6.60 -0.33
C HIS A 266 12.58 -7.09 -1.19
N THR A 267 12.44 -8.22 -1.89
CA THR A 267 13.39 -8.57 -2.97
C THR A 267 13.27 -7.62 -4.16
N PHE A 268 12.15 -6.89 -4.27
CA PHE A 268 11.84 -6.01 -5.41
C PHE A 268 11.78 -4.53 -5.03
N GLY A 269 12.15 -3.68 -6.01
CA GLY A 269 11.94 -2.25 -5.95
C GLY A 269 12.80 -1.53 -4.93
N LYS A 270 12.32 -0.36 -4.51
CA LYS A 270 12.98 0.51 -3.53
C LYS A 270 11.96 1.26 -2.69
N ALA A 271 12.40 1.74 -1.53
CA ALA A 271 11.73 2.78 -0.77
C ALA A 271 12.12 4.17 -1.27
N HIS A 272 11.26 5.18 -1.07
CA HIS A 272 11.45 6.54 -1.55
C HIS A 272 11.45 7.54 -0.40
N GLY A 273 12.56 8.22 -0.25
CA GLY A 273 12.80 9.23 0.77
C GLY A 273 13.88 10.20 0.32
N ALA A 274 13.78 10.67 -0.94
CA ALA A 274 14.77 11.50 -1.58
C ALA A 274 15.03 12.84 -0.87
N GLY A 275 14.05 13.36 -0.14
CA GLY A 275 14.14 14.62 0.57
C GLY A 275 13.14 14.73 1.73
N PRO A 276 13.16 15.88 2.44
CA PRO A 276 12.26 16.13 3.57
C PRO A 276 10.77 15.99 3.21
N GLU A 277 9.99 15.49 4.14
CA GLU A 277 8.56 15.24 3.94
C GLU A 277 7.74 16.51 3.69
N ASP A 278 8.22 17.66 4.17
CA ASP A 278 7.60 18.97 3.97
C ASP A 278 7.40 19.36 2.50
N HIS A 279 8.15 18.71 1.59
CA HIS A 279 8.00 18.88 0.14
C HIS A 279 6.82 18.08 -0.45
N LYS A 280 6.24 17.17 0.32
CA LYS A 280 5.13 16.32 -0.11
C LYS A 280 3.79 17.03 0.16
N GLY A 281 3.00 17.23 -0.88
CA GLY A 281 1.66 17.80 -0.79
C GLY A 281 0.65 16.90 -0.09
N ALA A 282 -0.57 17.39 0.04
CA ALA A 282 -1.67 16.69 0.68
C ALA A 282 -2.01 15.36 -0.02
N GLU A 283 -2.62 14.45 0.72
CA GLU A 283 -3.21 13.21 0.21
C GLU A 283 -4.39 13.49 -0.76
N PRO A 284 -4.84 12.50 -1.56
CA PRO A 284 -5.88 12.71 -2.58
C PRO A 284 -7.18 13.35 -2.08
N GLU A 285 -7.63 13.02 -0.85
CA GLU A 285 -8.85 13.62 -0.27
C GLU A 285 -8.64 15.07 0.19
N GLY A 286 -7.43 15.41 0.62
CA GLY A 286 -7.05 16.76 1.05
C GLY A 286 -6.48 17.63 -0.06
N ALA A 287 -6.16 17.05 -1.21
CA ALA A 287 -5.56 17.77 -2.34
C ALA A 287 -6.55 18.75 -3.00
N ALA A 288 -6.01 19.80 -3.60
CA ALA A 288 -6.81 20.79 -4.30
C ALA A 288 -7.49 20.19 -5.54
N LEU A 289 -8.62 20.78 -5.96
CA LEU A 289 -9.40 20.32 -7.11
C LEU A 289 -8.57 20.29 -8.41
N GLU A 290 -7.61 21.20 -8.53
CA GLU A 290 -6.68 21.30 -9.65
C GLU A 290 -5.81 20.07 -9.82
N GLU A 291 -5.57 19.31 -8.74
CA GLU A 291 -4.82 18.05 -8.74
C GLU A 291 -5.63 16.87 -9.32
N GLN A 292 -6.92 17.07 -9.60
CA GLN A 292 -7.80 16.14 -10.31
C GLN A 292 -7.88 14.73 -9.70
N GLY A 293 -7.82 14.66 -8.37
CA GLY A 293 -7.87 13.40 -7.61
C GLY A 293 -6.52 12.72 -7.40
N PHE A 294 -5.42 13.39 -7.78
CA PHE A 294 -4.08 13.01 -7.34
C PHE A 294 -3.73 13.70 -6.03
N GLY A 295 -2.92 13.06 -5.23
CA GLY A 295 -2.33 13.64 -4.04
C GLY A 295 -0.82 13.50 -4.05
N TRP A 296 -0.21 13.89 -2.94
CA TRP A 296 1.22 13.74 -2.67
C TRP A 296 2.12 14.29 -3.79
N THR A 297 1.67 15.35 -4.46
CA THR A 297 2.52 16.09 -5.38
C THR A 297 3.73 16.62 -4.63
N SER A 298 4.91 16.57 -5.24
CA SER A 298 6.16 16.98 -4.60
C SER A 298 6.81 18.11 -5.39
N ASP A 299 7.32 19.10 -4.68
CA ASP A 299 8.16 20.18 -5.24
C ASP A 299 9.66 19.94 -4.99
N TYR A 300 10.03 18.77 -4.48
CA TYR A 300 11.43 18.37 -4.33
C TYR A 300 12.00 17.92 -5.68
N GLY A 301 13.02 18.61 -6.16
CA GLY A 301 13.64 18.30 -7.46
C GLY A 301 12.63 18.24 -8.60
N SER A 302 12.54 17.10 -9.27
CA SER A 302 11.52 16.85 -10.32
C SER A 302 10.15 16.42 -9.74
N GLY A 303 10.10 16.06 -8.48
CA GLY A 303 8.91 15.50 -7.81
C GLY A 303 8.60 14.05 -8.17
N VAL A 304 9.35 13.45 -9.10
CA VAL A 304 9.15 12.09 -9.61
C VAL A 304 10.49 11.34 -9.77
N GLY A 305 10.44 10.08 -10.11
CA GLY A 305 11.64 9.26 -10.30
C GLY A 305 12.51 9.23 -9.04
N ARG A 306 13.81 9.52 -9.19
CA ARG A 306 14.75 9.56 -8.05
C ARG A 306 14.41 10.60 -6.98
N ASP A 307 13.64 11.64 -7.33
CA ASP A 307 13.23 12.70 -6.41
C ASP A 307 11.92 12.39 -5.68
N THR A 308 11.39 11.17 -5.83
CA THR A 308 10.12 10.76 -5.19
C THR A 308 10.26 10.69 -3.67
N ILE A 309 9.22 11.16 -2.96
CA ILE A 309 9.08 11.04 -1.51
C ILE A 309 7.82 10.23 -1.22
N THR A 310 7.95 9.14 -0.45
CA THR A 310 6.83 8.32 0.01
C THR A 310 6.94 8.05 1.50
N SER A 311 7.78 7.12 1.93
CA SER A 311 7.94 6.70 3.33
C SER A 311 9.03 7.46 4.09
N GLY A 312 9.85 8.22 3.40
CA GLY A 312 11.04 8.85 3.97
C GLY A 312 12.26 7.94 4.08
N ILE A 313 12.12 6.63 3.96
CA ILE A 313 13.24 5.68 3.82
C ILE A 313 13.69 5.68 2.37
N GLU A 314 15.01 5.63 2.12
CA GLU A 314 15.57 5.75 0.77
C GLU A 314 16.49 4.57 0.45
N GLY A 315 16.22 3.89 -0.68
CA GLY A 315 17.09 2.87 -1.24
C GLY A 315 16.40 1.55 -1.56
N ALA A 316 17.13 0.68 -2.25
CA ALA A 316 16.74 -0.70 -2.52
C ALA A 316 17.23 -1.65 -1.42
N TRP A 317 16.53 -2.76 -1.27
CA TRP A 317 16.93 -3.82 -0.32
C TRP A 317 17.98 -4.75 -0.89
N THR A 318 18.02 -4.89 -2.21
CA THR A 318 18.88 -5.84 -2.91
C THR A 318 19.64 -5.18 -4.08
N PRO A 319 20.75 -5.75 -4.52
CA PRO A 319 21.46 -5.25 -5.70
C PRO A 319 20.69 -5.49 -7.02
N ASN A 320 19.68 -6.35 -7.04
CA ASN A 320 18.88 -6.70 -8.22
C ASN A 320 17.39 -6.39 -8.04
N PRO A 321 16.98 -5.12 -7.90
CA PRO A 321 15.62 -4.76 -7.46
C PRO A 321 14.50 -5.09 -8.46
N THR A 322 14.83 -5.62 -9.63
CA THR A 322 13.85 -6.03 -10.66
C THR A 322 13.95 -7.53 -11.00
N GLN A 323 14.56 -8.31 -10.12
CA GLN A 323 14.74 -9.74 -10.32
C GLN A 323 14.31 -10.53 -9.09
N TRP A 324 13.60 -11.63 -9.29
CA TRP A 324 13.35 -12.63 -8.27
C TRP A 324 14.61 -13.43 -7.99
N ASP A 325 15.19 -13.24 -6.82
CA ASP A 325 16.35 -13.99 -6.34
C ASP A 325 16.36 -14.09 -4.81
N ASN A 326 17.42 -14.64 -4.23
CA ASN A 326 17.57 -14.76 -2.79
C ASN A 326 18.27 -13.54 -2.14
N GLY A 327 18.47 -12.48 -2.91
CA GLY A 327 19.29 -11.31 -2.55
C GLY A 327 18.88 -10.64 -1.24
N TYR A 328 17.59 -10.65 -0.89
CA TYR A 328 17.12 -10.09 0.38
C TYR A 328 17.76 -10.80 1.61
N PHE A 329 17.73 -12.13 1.62
CA PHE A 329 18.36 -12.89 2.71
C PHE A 329 19.89 -12.90 2.61
N ASP A 330 20.45 -12.93 1.40
CA ASP A 330 21.89 -12.83 1.17
C ASP A 330 22.43 -11.56 1.83
N MET A 331 21.78 -10.40 1.60
CA MET A 331 22.13 -9.13 2.22
C MET A 331 22.03 -9.17 3.74
N LEU A 332 20.89 -9.64 4.27
CA LEU A 332 20.64 -9.70 5.71
C LEU A 332 21.70 -10.53 6.45
N PHE A 333 22.05 -11.71 5.94
CA PHE A 333 22.98 -12.62 6.60
C PHE A 333 24.44 -12.32 6.31
N LYS A 334 24.81 -11.90 5.07
CA LYS A 334 26.19 -11.51 4.72
C LYS A 334 26.69 -10.37 5.61
N TYR A 335 25.82 -9.42 5.92
CA TYR A 335 26.16 -8.21 6.68
C TYR A 335 25.64 -8.22 8.12
N GLU A 336 25.28 -9.38 8.67
CA GLU A 336 24.62 -9.49 9.97
C GLU A 336 25.32 -8.71 11.10
N ASP A 337 26.65 -8.71 11.13
CA ASP A 337 27.45 -8.06 12.17
C ASP A 337 27.89 -6.63 11.81
N SER A 338 27.55 -6.15 10.61
CA SER A 338 28.03 -4.87 10.10
C SER A 338 26.93 -3.84 9.79
N TRP A 339 25.67 -4.18 10.02
CA TRP A 339 24.56 -3.25 9.90
C TRP A 339 24.70 -2.11 10.90
N VAL A 340 24.68 -0.87 10.42
CA VAL A 340 24.72 0.35 11.22
C VAL A 340 23.49 1.20 10.94
N LEU A 341 22.97 1.82 11.99
CA LEU A 341 21.84 2.72 11.90
C LEU A 341 22.29 4.08 11.36
N GLU A 342 21.59 4.57 10.36
CA GLU A 342 21.83 5.89 9.79
C GLU A 342 20.53 6.65 9.50
N LYS A 343 20.62 7.85 8.94
CA LYS A 343 19.51 8.65 8.48
C LYS A 343 19.46 8.69 6.96
N SER A 344 18.28 8.48 6.40
CA SER A 344 17.99 8.76 5.00
C SER A 344 18.10 10.25 4.68
N PRO A 345 18.08 10.66 3.41
CA PRO A 345 18.00 12.07 3.01
C PRO A 345 16.78 12.80 3.60
N ALA A 346 15.67 12.09 3.80
CA ALA A 346 14.47 12.59 4.46
C ALA A 346 14.57 12.64 6.00
N GLY A 347 15.64 12.10 6.58
CA GLY A 347 15.85 12.05 8.04
C GLY A 347 15.25 10.84 8.74
N ALA A 348 14.65 9.89 8.02
CA ALA A 348 14.15 8.64 8.57
C ALA A 348 15.27 7.68 8.97
N HIS A 349 15.03 6.84 9.98
CA HIS A 349 15.97 5.80 10.37
C HIS A 349 15.98 4.65 9.37
N GLN A 350 17.17 4.24 8.95
CA GLN A 350 17.41 3.06 8.10
C GLN A 350 18.74 2.42 8.46
N TRP A 351 19.02 1.23 7.95
CA TRP A 351 20.21 0.44 8.24
C TRP A 351 20.99 0.20 6.97
N THR A 352 22.31 0.43 7.01
CA THR A 352 23.23 0.21 5.88
C THR A 352 24.47 -0.54 6.40
N PRO A 353 25.05 -1.49 5.63
CA PRO A 353 26.29 -2.14 6.06
C PRO A 353 27.47 -1.18 6.11
N SER A 354 28.24 -1.17 7.19
CA SER A 354 29.42 -0.30 7.32
C SER A 354 30.58 -0.69 6.39
N ASN A 355 30.54 -1.88 5.82
CA ASN A 355 31.56 -2.45 4.92
C ASN A 355 30.89 -3.00 3.64
N LEU A 356 29.90 -2.30 3.10
CA LEU A 356 29.18 -2.72 1.90
C LEU A 356 30.15 -2.88 0.72
N GLU A 357 30.11 -4.02 0.07
CA GLU A 357 30.91 -4.34 -1.10
C GLU A 357 30.29 -3.77 -2.38
N ASP A 358 31.10 -3.40 -3.38
CA ASP A 358 30.60 -2.79 -4.62
C ASP A 358 29.59 -3.69 -5.38
N GLU A 359 29.74 -5.02 -5.27
CA GLU A 359 28.85 -5.97 -5.93
C GLU A 359 27.45 -6.03 -5.29
N ASP A 360 27.32 -5.63 -4.02
CA ASP A 360 26.09 -5.61 -3.25
C ASP A 360 25.39 -4.25 -3.24
N MET A 361 25.97 -3.27 -3.94
CA MET A 361 25.32 -1.99 -4.18
C MET A 361 24.23 -2.12 -5.25
N ALA A 362 23.11 -1.44 -5.03
CA ALA A 362 22.04 -1.34 -6.03
C ALA A 362 22.42 -0.36 -7.16
N PRO A 363 21.81 -0.49 -8.35
CA PRO A 363 21.86 0.57 -9.34
C PRO A 363 21.08 1.81 -8.86
N ASP A 364 21.41 2.98 -9.38
CA ASP A 364 20.53 4.15 -9.26
C ASP A 364 19.23 3.90 -10.07
N PRO A 365 18.06 4.35 -9.60
CA PRO A 365 16.78 4.04 -10.23
C PRO A 365 16.62 4.58 -11.67
N GLU A 366 17.38 5.60 -12.05
CA GLU A 366 17.32 6.22 -13.38
C GLU A 366 18.59 6.00 -14.22
N ASP A 367 19.75 5.82 -13.57
CA ASP A 367 21.04 5.61 -14.24
C ASP A 367 21.75 4.36 -13.70
N PRO A 368 21.62 3.22 -14.37
CA PRO A 368 22.21 1.96 -13.89
C PRO A 368 23.75 1.96 -13.88
N SER A 369 24.40 2.97 -14.44
CA SER A 369 25.85 3.12 -14.35
C SER A 369 26.33 3.66 -13.00
N ILE A 370 25.42 4.23 -12.22
CA ILE A 370 25.66 4.74 -10.86
C ILE A 370 25.28 3.65 -9.87
N LYS A 371 26.13 3.44 -8.86
CA LYS A 371 25.87 2.52 -7.75
C LYS A 371 25.50 3.29 -6.49
N VAL A 372 24.45 2.82 -5.82
CA VAL A 372 23.95 3.38 -4.56
C VAL A 372 23.90 2.29 -3.49
N PRO A 373 24.08 2.63 -2.20
CA PRO A 373 24.00 1.64 -1.14
C PRO A 373 22.64 0.95 -1.09
N THR A 374 22.65 -0.36 -0.81
CA THR A 374 21.49 -1.10 -0.37
C THR A 374 21.19 -0.79 1.09
N MET A 375 19.93 -0.92 1.51
CA MET A 375 19.50 -0.61 2.87
C MET A 375 18.50 -1.62 3.40
N MET A 376 18.29 -1.61 4.72
CA MET A 376 17.23 -2.33 5.41
C MET A 376 16.44 -1.39 6.32
N THR A 377 15.16 -1.68 6.51
CA THR A 377 14.33 -1.02 7.52
C THR A 377 14.55 -1.66 8.90
N THR A 378 14.09 -1.03 9.96
CA THR A 378 14.08 -1.65 11.29
C THR A 378 13.20 -2.90 11.33
N ALA A 379 12.12 -2.91 10.54
CA ALA A 379 11.27 -4.10 10.38
C ALA A 379 12.00 -5.25 9.68
N ASP A 380 12.86 -4.97 8.70
CA ASP A 380 13.71 -6.00 8.07
C ASP A 380 14.75 -6.55 9.05
N MET A 381 15.33 -5.68 9.85
CA MET A 381 16.28 -6.11 10.88
C MET A 381 15.64 -7.05 11.90
N ALA A 382 14.33 -6.94 12.15
CA ALA A 382 13.58 -7.88 12.98
C ALA A 382 13.66 -9.32 12.44
N MET A 383 13.75 -9.50 11.11
CA MET A 383 13.81 -10.83 10.47
C MET A 383 15.07 -11.63 10.83
N ILE A 384 16.14 -10.96 11.28
CA ILE A 384 17.39 -11.62 11.73
C ILE A 384 17.70 -11.40 13.21
N ARG A 385 17.04 -10.45 13.89
CA ARG A 385 17.28 -10.15 15.32
C ARG A 385 16.30 -10.85 16.25
N ASP A 386 15.04 -11.05 15.84
CA ASP A 386 14.09 -11.87 16.60
C ASP A 386 14.42 -13.36 16.41
N PRO A 387 14.53 -14.15 17.48
CA PRO A 387 14.98 -15.54 17.39
C PRO A 387 14.10 -16.46 16.54
N GLU A 388 12.75 -16.25 16.55
CA GLU A 388 11.83 -17.08 15.78
C GLU A 388 11.83 -16.66 14.30
N TYR A 389 11.79 -15.35 14.01
CA TYR A 389 11.93 -14.87 12.63
C TYR A 389 13.27 -15.25 12.03
N ARG A 390 14.38 -15.14 12.80
CA ARG A 390 15.70 -15.55 12.34
C ARG A 390 15.75 -17.01 11.90
N LYS A 391 15.14 -17.90 12.67
CA LYS A 391 15.07 -19.32 12.35
C LYS A 391 14.36 -19.57 11.02
N ILE A 392 13.24 -18.87 10.79
CA ILE A 392 12.46 -18.96 9.57
C ILE A 392 13.23 -18.35 8.39
N SER A 393 13.80 -17.16 8.57
CA SER A 393 14.62 -16.47 7.56
C SER A 393 15.80 -17.31 7.11
N LYS A 394 16.48 -17.94 8.08
CA LYS A 394 17.59 -18.86 7.77
C LYS A 394 17.13 -20.08 6.99
N HIS A 395 15.97 -20.64 7.33
CA HIS A 395 15.40 -21.75 6.58
C HIS A 395 15.13 -21.36 5.11
N PHE A 396 14.51 -20.21 4.86
CA PHE A 396 14.26 -19.74 3.50
C PHE A 396 15.54 -19.36 2.75
N HIS A 397 16.52 -18.79 3.44
CA HIS A 397 17.83 -18.52 2.85
C HIS A 397 18.53 -19.81 2.36
N GLU A 398 18.49 -20.88 3.16
CA GLU A 398 19.05 -22.17 2.81
C GLU A 398 18.19 -22.99 1.83
N ASN A 399 16.89 -22.67 1.71
CA ASN A 399 15.91 -23.40 0.89
C ASN A 399 15.02 -22.39 0.11
N PRO A 400 15.57 -21.67 -0.87
CA PRO A 400 14.84 -20.60 -1.57
C PRO A 400 13.57 -21.07 -2.29
N ASP A 401 13.51 -22.34 -2.72
CA ASP A 401 12.31 -22.92 -3.34
C ASP A 401 11.12 -22.97 -2.36
N ASP A 402 11.37 -23.11 -1.06
CA ASP A 402 10.30 -23.11 -0.05
C ASP A 402 9.68 -21.72 0.14
N LEU A 403 10.41 -20.65 -0.14
CA LEU A 403 9.90 -19.29 -0.14
C LEU A 403 8.83 -19.13 -1.23
N SER A 404 9.05 -19.68 -2.40
CA SER A 404 8.14 -19.59 -3.54
C SER A 404 6.81 -20.31 -3.34
N LEU A 405 6.75 -21.28 -2.41
CA LEU A 405 5.53 -22.07 -2.12
C LEU A 405 4.52 -21.31 -1.24
N ILE A 406 4.88 -20.15 -0.68
CA ILE A 406 4.03 -19.39 0.27
C ILE A 406 3.44 -18.14 -0.39
N HIS A 407 3.70 -17.90 -1.66
CA HIS A 407 3.22 -16.73 -2.37
C HIS A 407 1.70 -16.71 -2.54
N ILE A 408 1.18 -15.55 -2.32
CA ILE A 408 -0.24 -15.13 -2.31
C ILE A 408 -0.91 -15.32 -3.66
#